data_de5e6d00d37bb7a27459b393569ee528
#
_entry.id   de5e6d00d37bb7a27459b393569ee528
#
_cell.length_a   1.000
_cell.length_b   1.000
_cell.length_c   1.000
_cell.angle_alpha   90.00
_cell.angle_beta   90.00
_cell.angle_gamma   90.00
#
_symmetry.space_group_name_H-M   'P 1'
#
loop_
_entity.id
_entity.type
_entity.pdbx_description
1 polymer ?
#
loop_
_entity_poly.entity_id
_entity_poly.type
_entity_poly.pdbx_seq_one_letter_code
_entity_poly.pdbx_strand_id
1 'polypeptide(L)'
;MYLDTINAEAIEAGLKAYKNKKGKAVINSIMARPESMEAKFPLAQKYGAGLVALLWGPSGLPRDAEERGVLAAELMQKAMEHGIPGEDIWMDPIVTPITSPQSQVQVPSCVEFMKMFKDLQEVAPGMRSTCGLSNVSNGAPDHLRPILNQTYMIMLERYGMASAIVDAFDEGLKELAKGGRGNIKKLIHRIMDGEEIDLKSLRKEEADYVKTTKVLMGKILYSDSWLEL
;
A
#
# COMPACT_ATOMS: atom_id res chain seq x y z
N MET A 1 14.33 -7.20 8.94
CA MET A 1 13.69 -8.52 8.71
C MET A 1 12.22 -8.40 9.07
N TYR A 2 11.32 -8.84 8.18
CA TYR A 2 9.88 -8.91 8.44
C TYR A 2 9.54 -10.30 8.99
N LEU A 3 8.80 -10.35 10.10
CA LEU A 3 8.23 -11.57 10.68
C LEU A 3 6.78 -11.64 10.22
N ASP A 4 6.54 -12.39 9.15
CA ASP A 4 5.26 -12.44 8.44
C ASP A 4 4.45 -13.66 8.87
N THR A 5 3.62 -13.47 9.90
CA THR A 5 2.70 -14.48 10.42
C THR A 5 1.64 -13.85 11.33
N ILE A 6 0.46 -14.47 11.41
CA ILE A 6 -0.58 -14.10 12.37
C ILE A 6 -0.35 -14.66 13.78
N ASN A 7 0.49 -15.70 13.91
CA ASN A 7 0.73 -16.40 15.18
C ASN A 7 1.71 -15.63 16.07
N ALA A 8 1.23 -15.14 17.22
CA ALA A 8 2.03 -14.34 18.16
C ALA A 8 3.21 -15.11 18.77
N GLU A 9 3.06 -16.43 19.02
CA GLU A 9 4.12 -17.27 19.57
C GLU A 9 5.28 -17.43 18.55
N ALA A 10 4.93 -17.62 17.27
CA ALA A 10 5.91 -17.68 16.19
C ALA A 10 6.63 -16.33 16.00
N ILE A 11 5.90 -15.21 16.12
CA ILE A 11 6.50 -13.88 16.13
C ILE A 11 7.49 -13.75 17.29
N GLU A 12 7.09 -14.11 18.51
CA GLU A 12 7.98 -14.02 19.68
C GLU A 12 9.22 -14.89 19.52
N ALA A 13 9.06 -16.13 19.02
CA ALA A 13 10.19 -17.00 18.73
C ALA A 13 11.16 -16.39 17.71
N GLY A 14 10.64 -15.78 16.65
CA GLY A 14 11.41 -15.06 15.66
C GLY A 14 12.15 -13.85 16.25
N LEU A 15 11.48 -13.05 17.09
CA LEU A 15 12.07 -11.90 17.78
C LEU A 15 13.21 -12.34 18.73
N LYS A 16 13.00 -13.41 19.50
CA LYS A 16 14.06 -13.99 20.36
C LYS A 16 15.29 -14.46 19.57
N ALA A 17 15.08 -15.06 18.40
CA ALA A 17 16.15 -15.59 17.57
C ALA A 17 16.89 -14.49 16.79
N TYR A 18 16.24 -13.36 16.53
CA TYR A 18 16.80 -12.27 15.73
C TYR A 18 17.91 -11.51 16.47
N LYS A 19 19.15 -11.82 16.14
CA LYS A 19 20.35 -11.11 16.64
C LYS A 19 20.57 -9.86 15.81
N ASN A 20 19.93 -8.76 16.18
CA ASN A 20 19.92 -7.49 15.45
C ASN A 20 21.31 -7.02 15.00
N LYS A 21 21.73 -7.37 13.79
CA LYS A 21 23.00 -6.94 13.20
C LYS A 21 22.86 -5.82 12.16
N LYS A 22 21.65 -5.57 11.62
CA LYS A 22 21.42 -4.63 10.51
C LYS A 22 20.07 -3.90 10.57
N GLY A 23 19.55 -3.62 11.76
CA GLY A 23 18.28 -2.93 11.95
C GLY A 23 17.27 -3.72 12.78
N LYS A 24 16.15 -3.11 13.09
CA LYS A 24 15.08 -3.72 13.90
C LYS A 24 14.37 -4.83 13.12
N ALA A 25 13.89 -5.86 13.82
CA ALA A 25 12.87 -6.75 13.27
C ALA A 25 11.55 -5.98 13.14
N VAL A 26 10.72 -6.37 12.18
CA VAL A 26 9.40 -5.76 11.94
C VAL A 26 8.34 -6.86 12.01
N ILE A 27 7.34 -6.65 12.84
CA ILE A 27 6.18 -7.54 12.94
C ILE A 27 5.25 -7.24 11.75
N ASN A 28 5.03 -8.18 10.87
CA ASN A 28 4.10 -8.08 9.75
C ASN A 28 2.96 -9.11 9.94
N SER A 29 1.82 -8.64 10.42
CA SER A 29 1.36 -7.31 10.75
C SER A 29 0.58 -7.28 12.05
N ILE A 30 0.29 -6.07 12.55
CA ILE A 30 -0.70 -5.84 13.61
C ILE A 30 -1.95 -5.26 12.94
N MET A 31 -3.07 -5.98 13.05
CA MET A 31 -4.37 -5.52 12.54
C MET A 31 -5.06 -4.62 13.56
N ALA A 32 -5.94 -3.71 13.09
CA ALA A 32 -6.80 -2.88 13.92
C ALA A 32 -7.95 -3.73 14.54
N ARG A 33 -7.58 -4.78 15.26
CA ARG A 33 -8.46 -5.70 15.97
C ARG A 33 -7.95 -5.89 17.38
N PRO A 34 -8.83 -5.87 18.41
CA PRO A 34 -8.42 -6.01 19.82
C PRO A 34 -7.47 -7.18 20.04
N GLU A 35 -7.81 -8.37 19.57
CA GLU A 35 -7.01 -9.58 19.74
C GLU A 35 -5.63 -9.50 19.09
N SER A 36 -5.51 -8.82 17.95
CA SER A 36 -4.22 -8.62 17.27
C SER A 36 -3.36 -7.58 17.99
N MET A 37 -3.97 -6.50 18.46
CA MET A 37 -3.30 -5.43 19.16
C MET A 37 -2.80 -5.89 20.55
N GLU A 38 -3.67 -6.53 21.35
CA GLU A 38 -3.34 -7.04 22.66
C GLU A 38 -2.21 -8.09 22.64
N ALA A 39 -2.18 -8.95 21.63
CA ALA A 39 -1.16 -9.97 21.50
C ALA A 39 0.19 -9.44 21.02
N LYS A 40 0.22 -8.43 20.16
CA LYS A 40 1.43 -8.07 19.40
C LYS A 40 2.09 -6.75 19.78
N PHE A 41 1.34 -5.71 20.24
CA PHE A 41 1.97 -4.50 20.74
C PHE A 41 2.91 -4.72 21.91
N PRO A 42 2.58 -5.55 22.93
CA PRO A 42 3.53 -5.87 24.00
C PRO A 42 4.81 -6.55 23.48
N LEU A 43 4.71 -7.37 22.43
CA LEU A 43 5.89 -7.98 21.80
C LEU A 43 6.75 -6.94 21.10
N ALA A 44 6.14 -6.02 20.34
CA ALA A 44 6.88 -4.93 19.70
C ALA A 44 7.63 -4.08 20.72
N GLN A 45 6.96 -3.69 21.80
CA GLN A 45 7.57 -2.94 22.92
C GLN A 45 8.71 -3.74 23.57
N LYS A 46 8.45 -4.99 23.97
CA LYS A 46 9.42 -5.84 24.70
C LYS A 46 10.72 -6.05 23.94
N TYR A 47 10.63 -6.21 22.62
CA TYR A 47 11.79 -6.52 21.77
C TYR A 47 12.32 -5.31 20.97
N GLY A 48 11.74 -4.12 21.16
CA GLY A 48 12.11 -2.92 20.39
C GLY A 48 11.93 -3.12 18.89
N ALA A 49 10.89 -3.87 18.48
CA ALA A 49 10.60 -4.17 17.08
C ALA A 49 9.77 -3.06 16.43
N GLY A 50 9.97 -2.85 15.11
CA GLY A 50 9.02 -2.11 14.30
C GLY A 50 7.79 -2.96 13.96
N LEU A 51 6.78 -2.32 13.37
CA LEU A 51 5.55 -3.01 13.00
C LEU A 51 4.95 -2.48 11.68
N VAL A 52 4.24 -3.37 10.99
CA VAL A 52 3.31 -2.99 9.94
C VAL A 52 1.93 -2.87 10.59
N ALA A 53 1.39 -1.65 10.57
CA ALA A 53 0.04 -1.33 11.02
C ALA A 53 -0.94 -1.58 9.86
N LEU A 54 -1.60 -2.73 9.85
CA LEU A 54 -2.50 -3.17 8.79
C LEU A 54 -3.91 -2.67 9.05
N LEU A 55 -4.47 -1.89 8.12
CA LEU A 55 -5.79 -1.29 8.24
C LEU A 55 -6.93 -2.29 8.00
N TRP A 56 -6.91 -3.36 8.79
CA TRP A 56 -7.94 -4.41 8.81
C TRP A 56 -8.65 -4.40 10.15
N GLY A 57 -9.89 -3.90 10.14
CA GLY A 57 -10.68 -3.73 11.37
C GLY A 57 -11.48 -4.97 11.80
N PRO A 58 -12.25 -4.86 12.90
CA PRO A 58 -13.14 -5.92 13.36
C PRO A 58 -14.18 -6.35 12.32
N SER A 59 -14.69 -5.38 11.54
CA SER A 59 -15.64 -5.62 10.45
C SER A 59 -14.97 -6.08 9.14
N GLY A 60 -13.65 -6.24 9.13
CA GLY A 60 -12.87 -6.63 7.96
C GLY A 60 -12.21 -5.45 7.26
N LEU A 61 -12.26 -5.46 5.93
CA LEU A 61 -11.68 -4.42 5.09
C LEU A 61 -12.44 -3.09 5.24
N PRO A 62 -11.75 -1.94 5.42
CA PRO A 62 -12.41 -0.62 5.50
C PRO A 62 -13.14 -0.29 4.20
N ARG A 63 -14.30 0.34 4.31
CA ARG A 63 -15.17 0.65 3.17
C ARG A 63 -14.61 1.76 2.27
N ASP A 64 -13.97 2.75 2.88
CA ASP A 64 -13.51 3.98 2.23
C ASP A 64 -12.23 4.55 2.88
N ALA A 65 -11.84 5.75 2.46
CA ALA A 65 -10.66 6.42 2.97
C ALA A 65 -10.83 6.94 4.41
N GLU A 66 -12.05 7.34 4.79
CA GLU A 66 -12.35 7.85 6.14
C GLU A 66 -12.23 6.70 7.15
N GLU A 67 -12.82 5.54 6.87
CA GLU A 67 -12.72 4.38 7.73
C GLU A 67 -11.26 3.88 7.85
N ARG A 68 -10.46 3.97 6.77
CA ARG A 68 -9.01 3.75 6.85
C ARG A 68 -8.34 4.74 7.81
N GLY A 69 -8.73 6.00 7.76
CA GLY A 69 -8.24 7.04 8.67
C GLY A 69 -8.53 6.73 10.14
N VAL A 70 -9.75 6.28 10.43
CA VAL A 70 -10.15 5.87 11.79
C VAL A 70 -9.30 4.70 12.30
N LEU A 71 -9.15 3.64 11.49
CA LEU A 71 -8.32 2.48 11.86
C LEU A 71 -6.83 2.86 12.01
N ALA A 72 -6.34 3.77 11.17
CA ALA A 72 -4.97 4.29 11.29
C ALA A 72 -4.77 5.04 12.60
N ALA A 73 -5.69 5.93 12.97
CA ALA A 73 -5.63 6.67 14.22
C ALA A 73 -5.65 5.73 15.45
N GLU A 74 -6.50 4.69 15.43
CA GLU A 74 -6.56 3.70 16.50
C GLU A 74 -5.23 2.94 16.65
N LEU A 75 -4.65 2.43 15.55
CA LEU A 75 -3.36 1.74 15.58
C LEU A 75 -2.21 2.66 16.02
N MET A 76 -2.21 3.92 15.57
CA MET A 76 -1.22 4.91 15.99
C MET A 76 -1.33 5.21 17.48
N GLN A 77 -2.54 5.43 18.00
CA GLN A 77 -2.76 5.67 19.42
C GLN A 77 -2.23 4.49 20.25
N LYS A 78 -2.56 3.26 19.86
CA LYS A 78 -2.08 2.06 20.54
C LYS A 78 -0.55 1.91 20.48
N ALA A 79 0.07 2.21 19.34
CA ALA A 79 1.52 2.22 19.22
C ALA A 79 2.16 3.22 20.20
N MET A 80 1.60 4.43 20.31
CA MET A 80 2.06 5.46 21.22
C MET A 80 1.89 5.05 22.69
N GLU A 81 0.77 4.43 23.07
CA GLU A 81 0.54 3.88 24.42
C GLU A 81 1.60 2.84 24.82
N HIS A 82 2.15 2.11 23.85
CA HIS A 82 3.24 1.14 24.03
C HIS A 82 4.65 1.74 23.80
N GLY A 83 4.76 3.07 23.65
CA GLY A 83 6.04 3.77 23.48
C GLY A 83 6.75 3.43 22.17
N ILE A 84 6.01 3.02 21.12
CA ILE A 84 6.58 2.73 19.80
C ILE A 84 6.64 4.04 19.01
N PRO A 85 7.84 4.49 18.59
CA PRO A 85 7.98 5.76 17.88
C PRO A 85 7.47 5.64 16.43
N GLY A 86 7.05 6.76 15.83
CA GLY A 86 6.52 6.79 14.47
C GLY A 86 7.45 6.16 13.43
N GLU A 87 8.76 6.38 13.55
CA GLU A 87 9.77 5.80 12.65
C GLU A 87 9.81 4.27 12.60
N ASP A 88 9.21 3.61 13.59
CA ASP A 88 9.10 2.15 13.67
C ASP A 88 7.74 1.63 13.16
N ILE A 89 6.88 2.52 12.64
CA ILE A 89 5.55 2.18 12.12
C ILE A 89 5.55 2.27 10.60
N TRP A 90 5.11 1.19 9.94
CA TRP A 90 4.75 1.14 8.51
C TRP A 90 3.25 0.95 8.37
N MET A 91 2.53 2.00 7.94
CA MET A 91 1.10 1.93 7.70
C MET A 91 0.81 1.19 6.39
N ASP A 92 0.01 0.12 6.44
CA ASP A 92 -0.47 -0.61 5.26
C ASP A 92 -1.96 -0.33 5.04
N PRO A 93 -2.33 0.47 4.01
CA PRO A 93 -3.71 0.84 3.72
C PRO A 93 -4.53 -0.28 3.08
N ILE A 94 -3.92 -1.40 2.79
CA ILE A 94 -4.44 -2.57 2.08
C ILE A 94 -4.78 -2.27 0.62
N VAL A 95 -3.98 -2.83 -0.26
CA VAL A 95 -4.24 -2.87 -1.70
C VAL A 95 -5.13 -4.07 -2.01
N THR A 96 -6.24 -3.82 -2.69
CA THR A 96 -7.22 -4.83 -3.07
C THR A 96 -7.16 -5.12 -4.57
N PRO A 97 -7.57 -6.35 -5.01
CA PRO A 97 -7.60 -6.69 -6.43
C PRO A 97 -8.56 -5.82 -7.21
N ILE A 98 -8.12 -5.29 -8.37
CA ILE A 98 -8.98 -4.54 -9.30
C ILE A 98 -10.10 -5.43 -9.87
N THR A 99 -9.89 -6.72 -9.90
CA THR A 99 -10.83 -7.74 -10.38
C THR A 99 -11.98 -8.02 -9.42
N SER A 100 -11.90 -7.54 -8.17
CA SER A 100 -12.95 -7.79 -7.18
C SER A 100 -14.19 -6.93 -7.43
N PRO A 101 -15.39 -7.38 -7.04
CA PRO A 101 -16.64 -6.60 -7.20
C PRO A 101 -16.60 -5.23 -6.51
N GLN A 102 -15.84 -5.09 -5.41
CA GLN A 102 -15.71 -3.86 -4.64
C GLN A 102 -14.59 -2.95 -5.16
N SER A 103 -13.87 -3.35 -6.18
CA SER A 103 -12.67 -2.66 -6.68
C SER A 103 -12.92 -1.21 -7.08
N GLN A 104 -14.10 -0.91 -7.63
CA GLN A 104 -14.48 0.44 -8.07
C GLN A 104 -14.46 1.47 -6.93
N VAL A 105 -14.61 1.03 -5.69
CA VAL A 105 -14.52 1.86 -4.49
C VAL A 105 -13.20 1.66 -3.78
N GLN A 106 -12.78 0.41 -3.60
CA GLN A 106 -11.63 0.05 -2.76
C GLN A 106 -10.29 0.51 -3.32
N VAL A 107 -10.08 0.39 -4.65
CA VAL A 107 -8.81 0.78 -5.28
C VAL A 107 -8.61 2.29 -5.25
N PRO A 108 -9.58 3.14 -5.69
CA PRO A 108 -9.47 4.60 -5.52
C PRO A 108 -9.37 5.04 -4.07
N SER A 109 -10.14 4.43 -3.17
CA SER A 109 -10.18 4.77 -1.74
C SER A 109 -8.83 4.59 -1.04
N CYS A 110 -8.01 3.62 -1.46
CA CYS A 110 -6.64 3.48 -0.97
C CYS A 110 -5.77 4.68 -1.40
N VAL A 111 -5.94 5.18 -2.62
CA VAL A 111 -5.24 6.39 -3.10
C VAL A 111 -5.71 7.64 -2.34
N GLU A 112 -7.01 7.77 -2.10
CA GLU A 112 -7.58 8.88 -1.31
C GLU A 112 -7.05 8.87 0.13
N PHE A 113 -6.97 7.71 0.77
CA PHE A 113 -6.33 7.60 2.09
C PHE A 113 -4.86 8.07 2.04
N MET A 114 -4.11 7.70 1.02
CA MET A 114 -2.72 8.14 0.89
C MET A 114 -2.58 9.65 0.71
N LYS A 115 -3.58 10.36 0.19
CA LYS A 115 -3.56 11.85 0.17
C LYS A 115 -3.57 12.44 1.58
N MET A 116 -4.28 11.81 2.52
CA MET A 116 -4.36 12.24 3.92
C MET A 116 -3.17 11.74 4.75
N PHE A 117 -2.32 10.88 4.21
CA PHE A 117 -1.24 10.24 4.97
C PHE A 117 -0.23 11.22 5.55
N LYS A 118 -0.01 12.37 4.89
CA LYS A 118 0.87 13.43 5.41
C LYS A 118 0.38 14.00 6.73
N ASP A 119 -0.93 14.16 6.88
CA ASP A 119 -1.53 14.70 8.11
C ASP A 119 -1.32 13.70 9.26
N LEU A 120 -1.39 12.40 8.97
CA LEU A 120 -1.08 11.37 9.96
C LEU A 120 0.41 11.37 10.36
N GLN A 121 1.31 11.69 9.44
CA GLN A 121 2.75 11.83 9.75
C GLN A 121 3.07 13.02 10.64
N GLU A 122 2.24 14.07 10.67
CA GLU A 122 2.38 15.18 11.62
C GLU A 122 2.13 14.72 13.06
N VAL A 123 1.20 13.77 13.25
CA VAL A 123 0.90 13.17 14.56
C VAL A 123 1.93 12.12 14.98
N ALA A 124 2.45 11.33 14.03
CA ALA A 124 3.48 10.32 14.27
C ALA A 124 4.70 10.57 13.36
N PRO A 125 5.59 11.51 13.71
CA PRO A 125 6.74 11.87 12.91
C PRO A 125 7.63 10.66 12.60
N GLY A 126 8.07 10.57 11.35
CA GLY A 126 8.89 9.45 10.88
C GLY A 126 8.12 8.20 10.45
N MET A 127 6.80 8.14 10.67
CA MET A 127 5.97 7.05 10.19
C MET A 127 6.06 6.92 8.67
N ARG A 128 6.12 5.70 8.20
CA ARG A 128 6.19 5.34 6.78
C ARG A 128 4.97 4.53 6.35
N SER A 129 4.83 4.33 5.05
CA SER A 129 3.80 3.46 4.48
C SER A 129 4.42 2.30 3.73
N THR A 130 3.68 1.20 3.67
CA THR A 130 4.01 0.01 2.88
C THR A 130 2.74 -0.61 2.33
N CYS A 131 2.85 -1.45 1.31
CA CYS A 131 1.70 -2.25 0.83
C CYS A 131 2.15 -3.52 0.12
N GLY A 132 1.25 -4.48 0.02
CA GLY A 132 1.35 -5.61 -0.91
C GLY A 132 0.86 -5.19 -2.30
N LEU A 133 1.72 -4.53 -3.09
CA LEU A 133 1.34 -3.89 -4.36
C LEU A 133 0.73 -4.87 -5.36
N SER A 134 1.30 -6.07 -5.49
CA SER A 134 0.87 -7.07 -6.48
C SER A 134 -0.58 -7.56 -6.28
N ASN A 135 -1.18 -7.24 -5.12
CA ASN A 135 -2.60 -7.51 -4.89
C ASN A 135 -3.50 -6.77 -5.88
N VAL A 136 -3.15 -5.55 -6.33
CA VAL A 136 -3.99 -4.80 -7.27
C VAL A 136 -4.29 -5.56 -8.54
N SER A 137 -3.34 -6.38 -9.00
CA SER A 137 -3.44 -7.17 -10.24
C SER A 137 -3.81 -8.64 -10.00
N ASN A 138 -4.14 -9.02 -8.76
CA ASN A 138 -4.50 -10.40 -8.46
C ASN A 138 -5.80 -10.79 -9.19
N GLY A 139 -5.77 -11.94 -9.88
CA GLY A 139 -6.87 -12.41 -10.71
C GLY A 139 -6.95 -11.82 -12.11
N ALA A 140 -6.11 -10.82 -12.46
CA ALA A 140 -5.99 -10.32 -13.82
C ALA A 140 -5.10 -11.27 -14.66
N PRO A 141 -5.29 -11.32 -16.01
CA PRO A 141 -4.40 -12.03 -16.91
C PRO A 141 -2.93 -11.62 -16.75
N ASP A 142 -2.01 -12.59 -16.83
CA ASP A 142 -0.59 -12.37 -16.52
C ASP A 142 0.04 -11.24 -17.33
N HIS A 143 -0.31 -11.10 -18.61
CA HIS A 143 0.22 -10.06 -19.49
C HIS A 143 -0.26 -8.65 -19.13
N LEU A 144 -1.34 -8.52 -18.37
CA LEU A 144 -1.92 -7.23 -17.92
C LEU A 144 -1.44 -6.83 -16.52
N ARG A 145 -0.89 -7.76 -15.74
CA ARG A 145 -0.46 -7.50 -14.36
C ARG A 145 0.64 -6.43 -14.26
N PRO A 146 1.68 -6.43 -15.13
CA PRO A 146 2.74 -5.43 -15.02
C PRO A 146 2.23 -3.99 -15.13
N ILE A 147 1.37 -3.68 -16.11
CA ILE A 147 0.87 -2.31 -16.28
C ILE A 147 -0.01 -1.87 -15.11
N LEU A 148 -0.83 -2.77 -14.54
CA LEU A 148 -1.62 -2.50 -13.33
C LEU A 148 -0.71 -2.16 -12.13
N ASN A 149 0.27 -3.02 -11.87
CA ASN A 149 1.21 -2.86 -10.76
C ASN A 149 2.03 -1.56 -10.90
N GLN A 150 2.60 -1.32 -12.08
CA GLN A 150 3.43 -0.15 -12.36
C GLN A 150 2.62 1.15 -12.26
N THR A 151 1.42 1.18 -12.83
CA THR A 151 0.53 2.35 -12.75
C THR A 151 0.16 2.65 -11.30
N TYR A 152 -0.26 1.62 -10.55
CA TYR A 152 -0.70 1.80 -9.17
C TYR A 152 0.45 2.20 -8.24
N MET A 153 1.65 1.67 -8.45
CA MET A 153 2.86 2.11 -7.75
C MET A 153 3.10 3.61 -7.91
N ILE A 154 3.02 4.13 -9.15
CA ILE A 154 3.19 5.55 -9.44
C ILE A 154 2.11 6.39 -8.72
N MET A 155 0.86 5.92 -8.74
CA MET A 155 -0.25 6.62 -8.08
C MET A 155 -0.05 6.71 -6.57
N LEU A 156 0.37 5.63 -5.93
CA LEU A 156 0.61 5.58 -4.48
C LEU A 156 1.89 6.34 -4.08
N GLU A 157 2.98 6.20 -4.84
CA GLU A 157 4.25 6.92 -4.63
C GLU A 157 4.04 8.44 -4.59
N ARG A 158 3.17 8.96 -5.44
CA ARG A 158 2.82 10.39 -5.48
C ARG A 158 2.41 10.94 -4.11
N TYR A 159 1.74 10.13 -3.30
CA TYR A 159 1.22 10.51 -1.99
C TYR A 159 2.02 9.92 -0.82
N GLY A 160 3.26 9.49 -1.08
CA GLY A 160 4.20 9.13 -0.03
C GLY A 160 4.22 7.65 0.33
N MET A 161 3.76 6.74 -0.54
CA MET A 161 4.04 5.31 -0.36
C MET A 161 5.57 5.11 -0.36
N ALA A 162 6.10 4.69 0.79
CA ALA A 162 7.53 4.64 1.03
C ALA A 162 8.16 3.30 0.63
N SER A 163 7.39 2.22 0.66
CA SER A 163 7.83 0.87 0.29
C SER A 163 6.67 0.02 -0.20
N ALA A 164 6.99 -1.05 -0.92
CA ALA A 164 6.00 -2.01 -1.37
C ALA A 164 6.60 -3.41 -1.49
N ILE A 165 5.80 -4.43 -1.18
CA ILE A 165 6.10 -5.82 -1.51
C ILE A 165 5.63 -6.04 -2.95
N VAL A 166 6.56 -6.41 -3.83
CA VAL A 166 6.33 -6.46 -5.28
C VAL A 166 6.88 -7.75 -5.88
N ASP A 167 6.48 -8.03 -7.12
CA ASP A 167 7.15 -9.05 -7.94
C ASP A 167 8.57 -8.57 -8.27
N ALA A 168 9.55 -9.28 -7.76
CA ALA A 168 10.97 -8.98 -7.98
C ALA A 168 11.45 -9.24 -9.42
N PHE A 169 10.64 -9.88 -10.25
CA PHE A 169 10.94 -10.13 -11.67
C PHE A 169 10.33 -9.09 -12.60
N ASP A 170 9.48 -8.17 -12.11
CA ASP A 170 9.00 -7.05 -12.92
C ASP A 170 10.09 -5.99 -13.09
N GLU A 171 10.75 -6.00 -14.25
CA GLU A 171 11.81 -5.04 -14.59
C GLU A 171 11.30 -3.60 -14.66
N GLY A 172 10.04 -3.38 -15.06
CA GLY A 172 9.43 -2.07 -15.09
C GLY A 172 9.25 -1.47 -13.69
N LEU A 173 8.87 -2.27 -12.70
CA LEU A 173 8.82 -1.84 -11.30
C LEU A 173 10.23 -1.51 -10.76
N LYS A 174 11.23 -2.31 -11.11
CA LYS A 174 12.63 -2.03 -10.73
C LYS A 174 13.14 -0.72 -11.35
N GLU A 175 12.79 -0.46 -12.60
CA GLU A 175 13.12 0.80 -13.28
C GLU A 175 12.45 2.00 -12.58
N LEU A 176 11.16 1.88 -12.25
CA LEU A 176 10.42 2.91 -11.52
C LEU A 176 11.03 3.19 -10.14
N ALA A 177 11.38 2.14 -9.39
CA ALA A 177 12.00 2.25 -8.07
C ALA A 177 13.38 2.95 -8.11
N LYS A 178 14.08 2.86 -9.24
CA LYS A 178 15.36 3.57 -9.49
C LYS A 178 15.17 5.00 -10.03
N GLY A 179 13.94 5.50 -10.10
CA GLY A 179 13.64 6.84 -10.60
C GLY A 179 13.47 6.94 -12.11
N GLY A 180 13.42 5.82 -12.83
CA GLY A 180 13.14 5.77 -14.27
C GLY A 180 11.71 6.12 -14.64
N ARG A 181 11.41 6.13 -15.95
CA ARG A 181 10.08 6.36 -16.54
C ARG A 181 9.43 7.71 -16.16
N GLY A 182 10.24 8.76 -16.03
CA GLY A 182 9.76 10.08 -15.60
C GLY A 182 8.63 10.66 -16.46
N ASN A 183 8.61 10.37 -17.76
CA ASN A 183 7.53 10.80 -18.65
C ASN A 183 6.20 10.12 -18.31
N ILE A 184 6.22 8.80 -18.04
CA ILE A 184 5.04 8.04 -17.65
C ILE A 184 4.53 8.53 -16.28
N LYS A 185 5.43 8.75 -15.31
CA LYS A 185 5.06 9.32 -14.00
C LYS A 185 4.33 10.66 -14.16
N LYS A 186 4.88 11.58 -14.95
CA LYS A 186 4.24 12.88 -15.20
C LYS A 186 2.88 12.74 -15.88
N LEU A 187 2.76 11.84 -16.85
CA LEU A 187 1.51 11.58 -17.55
C LEU A 187 0.42 11.08 -16.60
N ILE A 188 0.73 10.08 -15.78
CA ILE A 188 -0.20 9.54 -14.77
C ILE A 188 -0.63 10.63 -13.79
N HIS A 189 0.31 11.46 -13.31
CA HIS A 189 0.00 12.54 -12.38
C HIS A 189 -0.96 13.57 -12.99
N ARG A 190 -0.80 13.95 -14.28
CA ARG A 190 -1.73 14.83 -14.99
C ARG A 190 -3.15 14.27 -15.05
N ILE A 191 -3.29 12.95 -15.32
CA ILE A 191 -4.59 12.26 -15.29
C ILE A 191 -5.21 12.27 -13.89
N MET A 192 -4.39 12.05 -12.85
CA MET A 192 -4.83 12.11 -11.46
C MET A 192 -5.30 13.51 -11.06
N ASP A 193 -4.71 14.56 -11.66
CA ASP A 193 -5.13 15.98 -11.49
C ASP A 193 -6.38 16.34 -12.30
N GLY A 194 -6.94 15.39 -13.05
CA GLY A 194 -8.16 15.58 -13.82
C GLY A 194 -7.95 16.16 -15.23
N GLU A 195 -6.71 16.17 -15.72
CA GLU A 195 -6.44 16.63 -17.08
C GLU A 195 -6.99 15.61 -18.09
N GLU A 196 -7.73 16.12 -19.09
CA GLU A 196 -8.16 15.31 -20.22
C GLU A 196 -7.10 15.33 -21.31
N ILE A 197 -6.63 14.15 -21.70
CA ILE A 197 -5.58 13.96 -22.70
C ILE A 197 -6.14 13.22 -23.90
N ASP A 198 -5.90 13.76 -25.11
CA ASP A 198 -6.24 13.09 -26.35
C ASP A 198 -5.32 11.87 -26.55
N LEU A 199 -5.92 10.67 -26.45
CA LEU A 199 -5.19 9.39 -26.62
C LEU A 199 -4.55 9.26 -28.00
N LYS A 200 -5.11 9.92 -29.03
CA LYS A 200 -4.56 9.88 -30.42
C LYS A 200 -3.22 10.60 -30.53
N SER A 201 -2.91 11.52 -29.61
CA SER A 201 -1.64 12.24 -29.54
C SER A 201 -0.51 11.46 -28.87
N LEU A 202 -0.83 10.30 -28.25
CA LEU A 202 0.09 9.51 -27.46
C LEU A 202 0.61 8.29 -28.22
N ARG A 203 1.80 7.82 -27.84
CA ARG A 203 2.25 6.50 -28.22
C ARG A 203 1.38 5.43 -27.55
N LYS A 204 1.29 4.24 -28.12
CA LYS A 204 0.46 3.14 -27.60
C LYS A 204 0.72 2.88 -26.11
N GLU A 205 1.99 2.76 -25.70
CA GLU A 205 2.37 2.55 -24.30
C GLU A 205 1.82 3.66 -23.38
N GLU A 206 1.96 4.91 -23.78
CA GLU A 206 1.47 6.08 -23.01
C GLU A 206 -0.08 6.05 -22.89
N ALA A 207 -0.77 5.74 -23.99
CA ALA A 207 -2.23 5.59 -23.99
C ALA A 207 -2.68 4.45 -23.06
N ASP A 208 -1.96 3.34 -23.04
CA ASP A 208 -2.25 2.20 -22.18
C ASP A 208 -2.13 2.59 -20.69
N TYR A 209 -1.11 3.38 -20.30
CA TYR A 209 -0.99 3.91 -18.93
C TYR A 209 -2.12 4.89 -18.58
N VAL A 210 -2.55 5.74 -19.51
CA VAL A 210 -3.68 6.66 -19.30
C VAL A 210 -4.98 5.90 -19.05
N LYS A 211 -5.29 4.91 -19.90
CA LYS A 211 -6.46 4.04 -19.73
C LYS A 211 -6.43 3.30 -18.40
N THR A 212 -5.28 2.72 -18.06
CA THR A 212 -5.08 1.99 -16.79
C THR A 212 -5.26 2.92 -15.58
N THR A 213 -4.74 4.15 -15.65
CA THR A 213 -4.95 5.16 -14.58
C THR A 213 -6.44 5.45 -14.38
N LYS A 214 -7.20 5.63 -15.47
CA LYS A 214 -8.66 5.88 -15.39
C LYS A 214 -9.41 4.69 -14.78
N VAL A 215 -9.01 3.46 -15.07
CA VAL A 215 -9.55 2.25 -14.45
C VAL A 215 -9.24 2.21 -12.95
N LEU A 216 -8.00 2.44 -12.55
CA LEU A 216 -7.56 2.42 -11.15
C LEU A 216 -8.13 3.59 -10.33
N MET A 217 -8.54 4.68 -10.99
CA MET A 217 -9.30 5.77 -10.37
C MET A 217 -10.82 5.51 -10.29
N GLY A 218 -11.31 4.37 -10.76
CA GLY A 218 -12.74 4.06 -10.82
C GLY A 218 -13.54 4.88 -11.85
N LYS A 219 -12.87 5.62 -12.75
CA LYS A 219 -13.51 6.40 -13.82
C LYS A 219 -14.00 5.51 -14.97
N ILE A 220 -13.39 4.36 -15.15
CA ILE A 220 -13.75 3.32 -16.12
C ILE A 220 -13.85 1.99 -15.39
N LEU A 221 -14.85 1.20 -15.71
CA LEU A 221 -14.99 -0.16 -15.16
C LEU A 221 -13.85 -1.04 -15.65
N TYR A 222 -13.31 -1.85 -14.72
CA TYR A 222 -12.33 -2.86 -15.08
C TYR A 222 -12.97 -3.96 -15.95
N SER A 223 -12.28 -4.34 -17.00
CA SER A 223 -12.50 -5.57 -17.78
C SER A 223 -11.15 -6.01 -18.33
N ASP A 224 -10.94 -7.27 -18.65
CA ASP A 224 -9.66 -7.74 -19.20
C ASP A 224 -9.30 -7.12 -20.56
N SER A 225 -10.23 -6.40 -21.18
CA SER A 225 -10.06 -5.69 -22.46
C SER A 225 -10.00 -4.15 -22.34
N TRP A 226 -9.77 -3.58 -21.14
CA TRP A 226 -9.77 -2.10 -20.97
C TRP A 226 -8.74 -1.37 -21.85
N LEU A 227 -7.68 -2.06 -22.27
CA LEU A 227 -6.66 -1.49 -23.16
C LEU A 227 -7.11 -1.40 -24.62
N GLU A 228 -8.16 -2.10 -24.98
CA GLU A 228 -8.73 -2.14 -26.34
C GLU A 228 -9.79 -1.04 -26.55
N LEU A 229 -10.28 -0.44 -25.44
CA LEU A 229 -11.32 0.62 -25.44
C LEU A 229 -10.72 2.03 -25.79
#